data_644700ebbfbbed08b92e4aae218e9da1
#
_entry.id   644700ebbfbbed08b92e4aae218e9da1
#
_cell.length_a   1.000
_cell.length_b   1.000
_cell.length_c   1.000
_cell.angle_alpha   90.00
_cell.angle_beta   90.00
_cell.angle_gamma   90.00
#
_symmetry.space_group_name_H-M   'P 1'
#
loop_
_entity.id
_entity.type
_entity.pdbx_description
1 polymer ?
#
loop_
_entity_poly.entity_id
_entity_poly.type
_entity_poly.pdbx_seq_one_letter_code
_entity_poly.pdbx_strand_id
1 'polypeptide(L)'
;MIFGEMYEGIKHIFKRTFTMKYPYQKPLLPKGFRGRHILYMEKCTGCGICAWICPERCISFVPPADGKTHSQNPENRFPQYWYARCCFCHFCTDYCPTGALDYSPDYELAEYDRELLVWSPERLARIPTNVGNYRSVFHGDKGSMGVTYEPVEKQPKA
;
A
#
# COMPACT_ATOMS: atom_id res chain seq x y z
N MET A 1 17.08 -14.59 -44.13
CA MET A 1 16.73 -13.84 -42.87
C MET A 1 16.16 -14.76 -41.79
N ILE A 2 15.28 -15.69 -42.08
CA ILE A 2 14.61 -16.60 -41.10
C ILE A 2 15.60 -17.41 -40.24
N PHE A 3 16.71 -17.84 -40.80
CA PHE A 3 17.73 -18.62 -40.07
C PHE A 3 18.45 -17.82 -38.95
N GLY A 4 18.62 -16.52 -39.15
CA GLY A 4 19.24 -15.66 -38.12
C GLY A 4 18.34 -15.50 -36.87
N GLU A 5 17.06 -15.37 -37.09
CA GLU A 5 16.06 -15.24 -36.02
C GLU A 5 15.92 -16.55 -35.23
N MET A 6 15.92 -17.70 -35.94
CA MET A 6 15.92 -19.00 -35.28
C MET A 6 17.19 -19.23 -34.46
N TYR A 7 18.35 -18.81 -34.93
CA TYR A 7 19.61 -18.93 -34.21
C TYR A 7 19.61 -18.12 -32.92
N GLU A 8 19.12 -16.87 -32.96
CA GLU A 8 18.99 -16.06 -31.74
C GLU A 8 17.97 -16.66 -30.77
N GLY A 9 16.86 -17.21 -31.26
CA GLY A 9 15.89 -17.94 -30.41
C GLY A 9 16.51 -19.12 -29.66
N ILE A 10 17.27 -19.96 -30.37
CA ILE A 10 17.96 -21.11 -29.77
C ILE A 10 19.00 -20.66 -28.76
N LYS A 11 19.77 -19.62 -29.05
CA LYS A 11 20.76 -19.03 -28.14
C LYS A 11 20.14 -18.54 -26.84
N HIS A 12 18.91 -17.99 -26.87
CA HIS A 12 18.20 -17.53 -25.70
C HIS A 12 17.70 -18.67 -24.78
N ILE A 13 17.47 -19.88 -25.31
CA ILE A 13 17.11 -21.06 -24.50
C ILE A 13 18.23 -21.42 -23.51
N PHE A 14 19.49 -21.24 -23.91
CA PHE A 14 20.65 -21.54 -23.08
C PHE A 14 21.16 -20.38 -22.22
N LYS A 15 20.60 -19.18 -22.38
CA LYS A 15 20.97 -18.03 -21.54
C LYS A 15 20.27 -18.11 -20.17
N ARG A 16 20.99 -17.65 -19.14
CA ARG A 16 20.41 -17.51 -17.82
C ARG A 16 19.28 -16.47 -17.89
N THR A 17 18.11 -16.81 -17.32
CA THR A 17 16.97 -15.91 -17.24
C THR A 17 17.31 -14.71 -16.34
N PHE A 18 16.86 -13.51 -16.73
CA PHE A 18 16.98 -12.28 -15.94
C PHE A 18 15.74 -12.00 -15.07
N THR A 19 14.68 -12.80 -15.25
CA THR A 19 13.44 -12.71 -14.48
C THR A 19 13.60 -13.26 -13.08
N MET A 20 12.91 -12.67 -12.11
CA MET A 20 12.84 -13.19 -10.75
C MET A 20 11.81 -14.31 -10.63
N LYS A 21 12.11 -15.30 -9.80
CA LYS A 21 11.21 -16.43 -9.52
C LYS A 21 10.19 -16.02 -8.44
N TYR A 22 9.30 -15.10 -8.78
CA TYR A 22 8.19 -14.76 -7.90
C TYR A 22 7.21 -15.94 -7.78
N PRO A 23 6.62 -16.27 -6.60
CA PRO A 23 6.72 -15.58 -5.30
C PRO A 23 7.91 -16.00 -4.42
N TYR A 24 8.74 -16.96 -4.86
CA TYR A 24 9.87 -17.46 -4.06
C TYR A 24 10.98 -16.42 -3.88
N GLN A 25 11.14 -15.54 -4.86
CA GLN A 25 12.07 -14.40 -4.80
C GLN A 25 11.28 -13.12 -4.99
N LYS A 26 11.25 -12.27 -3.96
CA LYS A 26 10.58 -10.97 -4.01
C LYS A 26 11.59 -9.87 -4.36
N PRO A 27 11.16 -8.82 -5.10
CA PRO A 27 12.03 -7.69 -5.39
C PRO A 27 12.41 -6.93 -4.12
N LEU A 28 13.62 -6.39 -4.09
CA LEU A 28 14.03 -5.42 -3.08
C LEU A 28 13.32 -4.10 -3.38
N LEU A 29 12.43 -3.67 -2.51
CA LEU A 29 11.75 -2.40 -2.66
C LEU A 29 12.68 -1.25 -2.27
N PRO A 30 12.68 -0.14 -3.02
CA PRO A 30 13.43 1.06 -2.65
C PRO A 30 12.81 1.74 -1.42
N LYS A 31 13.62 2.51 -0.70
CA LYS A 31 13.11 3.39 0.37
C LYS A 31 12.13 4.40 -0.23
N GLY A 32 10.99 4.60 0.43
CA GLY A 32 9.94 5.49 -0.06
C GLY A 32 9.04 4.89 -1.15
N PHE A 33 9.06 3.57 -1.32
CA PHE A 33 8.08 2.91 -2.18
C PHE A 33 6.67 3.17 -1.67
N ARG A 34 5.83 3.72 -2.53
CA ARG A 34 4.45 4.10 -2.23
C ARG A 34 3.51 2.96 -2.59
N GLY A 35 3.27 2.06 -1.64
CA GLY A 35 2.34 0.95 -1.81
C GLY A 35 0.97 1.22 -1.19
N ARG A 36 0.48 0.32 -0.39
CA ARG A 36 -0.85 0.38 0.23
C ARG A 36 -0.99 1.54 1.22
N HIS A 37 -2.13 2.22 1.20
CA HIS A 37 -2.48 3.24 2.19
C HIS A 37 -2.75 2.63 3.57
N ILE A 38 -2.40 3.39 4.61
CA ILE A 38 -2.69 3.11 6.01
C ILE A 38 -3.54 4.26 6.54
N LEU A 39 -4.57 3.94 7.33
CA LEU A 39 -5.43 4.91 7.97
C LEU A 39 -5.28 4.85 9.49
N TYR A 40 -4.87 5.96 10.09
CA TYR A 40 -4.94 6.17 11.53
C TYR A 40 -6.28 6.80 11.90
N MET A 41 -7.24 5.95 12.29
CA MET A 41 -8.62 6.39 12.55
C MET A 41 -8.70 7.45 13.66
N GLU A 42 -7.81 7.39 14.64
CA GLU A 42 -7.76 8.33 15.77
C GLU A 42 -7.37 9.75 15.35
N LYS A 43 -6.61 9.90 14.25
CA LYS A 43 -6.18 11.19 13.71
C LYS A 43 -7.12 11.76 12.66
N CYS A 44 -8.01 10.94 12.12
CA CYS A 44 -8.88 11.33 11.02
C CYS A 44 -10.02 12.22 11.50
N THR A 45 -10.11 13.43 10.94
CA THR A 45 -11.16 14.42 11.21
C THR A 45 -12.35 14.35 10.25
N GLY A 46 -12.31 13.46 9.26
CA GLY A 46 -13.36 13.37 8.24
C GLY A 46 -13.45 14.57 7.30
N CYS A 47 -12.40 15.38 7.17
CA CYS A 47 -12.41 16.66 6.45
C CYS A 47 -12.68 16.59 4.94
N GLY A 48 -12.54 15.42 4.32
CA GLY A 48 -12.87 15.22 2.89
C GLY A 48 -11.77 15.57 1.90
N ILE A 49 -10.66 16.17 2.32
CA ILE A 49 -9.57 16.63 1.42
C ILE A 49 -9.02 15.47 0.60
N CYS A 50 -8.85 14.28 1.19
CA CYS A 50 -8.33 13.10 0.50
C CYS A 50 -9.20 12.68 -0.69
N ALA A 51 -10.53 12.77 -0.59
CA ALA A 51 -11.43 12.49 -1.70
C ALA A 51 -11.43 13.60 -2.75
N TRP A 52 -11.33 14.85 -2.30
CA TRP A 52 -11.31 16.00 -3.20
C TRP A 52 -10.06 16.04 -4.07
N ILE A 53 -8.88 15.77 -3.49
CA ILE A 53 -7.59 15.77 -4.19
C ILE A 53 -7.38 14.54 -5.08
N CYS A 54 -8.18 13.50 -4.92
CA CYS A 54 -8.01 12.24 -5.65
C CYS A 54 -8.35 12.40 -7.14
N PRO A 55 -7.38 12.22 -8.07
CA PRO A 55 -7.62 12.39 -9.51
C PRO A 55 -8.59 11.33 -10.05
N GLU A 56 -8.54 10.12 -9.50
CA GLU A 56 -9.37 8.98 -9.92
C GLU A 56 -10.72 8.90 -9.19
N ARG A 57 -10.98 9.81 -8.23
CA ARG A 57 -12.20 9.82 -7.42
C ARG A 57 -12.54 8.44 -6.85
N CYS A 58 -11.51 7.73 -6.38
CA CYS A 58 -11.63 6.38 -5.85
C CYS A 58 -11.87 6.33 -4.33
N ILE A 59 -12.07 7.49 -3.69
CA ILE A 59 -12.27 7.60 -2.24
C ILE A 59 -13.70 8.06 -1.98
N SER A 60 -14.42 7.26 -1.21
CA SER A 60 -15.76 7.58 -0.66
C SER A 60 -15.69 7.62 0.86
N PHE A 61 -16.72 8.17 1.50
CA PHE A 61 -16.80 8.24 2.95
C PHE A 61 -17.90 7.33 3.47
N VAL A 62 -17.56 6.54 4.49
CA VAL A 62 -18.48 5.63 5.16
C VAL A 62 -18.32 5.75 6.67
N PRO A 63 -19.37 5.49 7.45
CA PRO A 63 -19.22 5.33 8.90
C PRO A 63 -18.42 4.07 9.20
N PRO A 64 -17.69 3.99 10.34
CA PRO A 64 -16.98 2.79 10.74
C PRO A 64 -17.97 1.68 11.12
N ALA A 65 -17.64 0.44 10.78
CA ALA A 65 -18.47 -0.71 11.08
C ALA A 65 -18.64 -0.94 12.61
N ASP A 66 -17.63 -0.55 13.39
CA ASP A 66 -17.63 -0.69 14.85
C ASP A 66 -18.57 0.29 15.57
N GLY A 67 -19.16 1.24 14.87
CA GLY A 67 -20.06 2.25 15.42
C GLY A 67 -19.41 3.16 16.48
N LYS A 68 -18.09 3.09 16.67
CA LYS A 68 -17.36 3.91 17.63
C LYS A 68 -17.26 5.35 17.15
N THR A 69 -17.64 6.28 18.00
CA THR A 69 -17.47 7.70 17.72
C THR A 69 -16.05 8.13 18.10
N HIS A 70 -15.36 8.74 17.17
CA HIS A 70 -14.02 9.28 17.42
C HIS A 70 -14.11 10.77 17.75
N SER A 71 -13.46 11.20 18.82
CA SER A 71 -13.55 12.57 19.35
C SER A 71 -13.14 13.65 18.35
N GLN A 72 -12.24 13.33 17.44
CA GLN A 72 -11.77 14.25 16.39
C GLN A 72 -12.62 14.24 15.12
N ASN A 73 -13.55 13.29 14.97
CA ASN A 73 -14.40 13.14 13.80
C ASN A 73 -15.88 13.09 14.21
N PRO A 74 -16.50 14.25 14.49
CA PRO A 74 -17.87 14.31 14.97
C PRO A 74 -18.90 13.78 13.97
N GLU A 75 -18.61 13.86 12.67
CA GLU A 75 -19.49 13.31 11.63
C GLU A 75 -19.30 11.79 11.46
N ASN A 76 -18.32 11.22 12.15
CA ASN A 76 -18.03 9.79 12.18
C ASN A 76 -17.93 9.18 10.76
N ARG A 77 -17.29 9.89 9.84
CA ARG A 77 -17.11 9.46 8.45
C ARG A 77 -15.63 9.28 8.13
N PHE A 78 -15.30 8.11 7.59
CA PHE A 78 -13.94 7.71 7.28
C PHE A 78 -13.77 7.38 5.79
N PRO A 79 -12.57 7.57 5.22
CA PRO A 79 -12.32 7.25 3.83
C PRO A 79 -12.35 5.74 3.59
N GLN A 80 -13.10 5.36 2.56
CA GLN A 80 -13.13 4.03 1.98
C GLN A 80 -12.47 4.11 0.60
N TYR A 81 -11.59 3.18 0.29
CA TYR A 81 -10.81 3.19 -0.94
C TYR A 81 -11.29 2.11 -1.92
N TRP A 82 -11.50 2.51 -3.14
CA TRP A 82 -11.68 1.58 -4.24
C TRP A 82 -10.37 1.37 -5.00
N TYR A 83 -9.58 0.40 -4.59
CA TYR A 83 -8.26 0.14 -5.16
C TYR A 83 -8.27 -0.25 -6.63
N ALA A 84 -9.37 -0.81 -7.14
CA ALA A 84 -9.51 -1.10 -8.58
C ALA A 84 -9.45 0.15 -9.47
N ARG A 85 -9.58 1.37 -8.89
CA ARG A 85 -9.48 2.65 -9.60
C ARG A 85 -8.30 3.49 -9.14
N CYS A 86 -7.64 3.12 -8.05
CA CYS A 86 -6.55 3.89 -7.47
C CYS A 86 -5.29 3.79 -8.33
N CYS A 87 -4.69 4.92 -8.68
CA CYS A 87 -3.40 4.99 -9.39
C CYS A 87 -2.18 5.07 -8.46
N PHE A 88 -2.36 4.93 -7.16
CA PHE A 88 -1.31 4.98 -6.13
C PHE A 88 -0.43 6.24 -6.18
N CYS A 89 -0.98 7.39 -6.56
CA CYS A 89 -0.27 8.67 -6.60
C CYS A 89 0.06 9.25 -5.22
N HIS A 90 -0.66 8.82 -4.17
CA HIS A 90 -0.53 9.24 -2.77
C HIS A 90 -0.74 10.73 -2.47
N PHE A 91 -1.37 11.49 -3.36
CA PHE A 91 -1.75 12.86 -3.05
C PHE A 91 -2.66 12.95 -1.82
N CYS A 92 -3.56 11.97 -1.63
CA CYS A 92 -4.41 11.89 -0.44
C CYS A 92 -3.61 11.80 0.88
N THR A 93 -2.43 11.20 0.86
CA THR A 93 -1.52 11.10 2.00
C THR A 93 -0.73 12.41 2.18
N ASP A 94 -0.14 12.92 1.08
CA ASP A 94 0.71 14.11 1.10
C ASP A 94 -0.09 15.37 1.53
N TYR A 95 -1.37 15.46 1.15
CA TYR A 95 -2.26 16.58 1.50
C TYR A 95 -3.13 16.34 2.75
N CYS A 96 -2.92 15.26 3.49
CA CYS A 96 -3.66 15.01 4.72
C CYS A 96 -3.21 15.96 5.84
N PRO A 97 -4.06 16.92 6.31
CA PRO A 97 -3.62 17.94 7.26
C PRO A 97 -3.31 17.39 8.66
N THR A 98 -3.92 16.25 9.00
CA THR A 98 -3.74 15.61 10.32
C THR A 98 -2.73 14.46 10.29
N GLY A 99 -2.17 14.12 9.13
CA GLY A 99 -1.34 12.94 8.99
C GLY A 99 -2.07 11.63 9.34
N ALA A 100 -3.38 11.60 9.13
CA ALA A 100 -4.20 10.40 9.36
C ALA A 100 -4.00 9.34 8.30
N LEU A 101 -3.50 9.71 7.12
CA LEU A 101 -3.18 8.80 6.04
C LEU A 101 -1.66 8.68 5.88
N ASP A 102 -1.21 7.46 5.70
CA ASP A 102 0.17 7.11 5.45
C ASP A 102 0.24 6.00 4.39
N TYR A 103 1.42 5.58 4.01
CA TYR A 103 1.62 4.49 3.05
C TYR A 103 2.58 3.43 3.59
N SER A 104 2.39 2.22 3.12
CA SER A 104 3.27 1.09 3.41
C SER A 104 3.95 0.60 2.14
N PRO A 105 5.05 -0.14 2.23
CA PRO A 105 5.65 -0.81 1.09
C PRO A 105 4.85 -2.03 0.59
N ASP A 106 3.65 -2.28 1.13
CA ASP A 106 2.81 -3.39 0.75
C ASP A 106 2.24 -3.21 -0.66
N TYR A 107 2.49 -4.17 -1.54
CA TYR A 107 2.06 -4.17 -2.93
C TYR A 107 1.25 -5.43 -3.31
N GLU A 108 1.14 -6.40 -2.39
CA GLU A 108 0.43 -7.64 -2.65
C GLU A 108 -1.07 -7.47 -2.38
N LEU A 109 -1.76 -6.77 -3.28
CA LEU A 109 -3.17 -6.38 -3.14
C LEU A 109 -4.08 -7.13 -4.12
N ALA A 110 -3.59 -8.22 -4.72
CA ALA A 110 -4.37 -8.98 -5.69
C ALA A 110 -5.57 -9.67 -5.02
N GLU A 111 -6.73 -9.54 -5.63
CA GLU A 111 -7.97 -10.17 -5.20
C GLU A 111 -8.65 -10.86 -6.40
N TYR A 112 -9.46 -11.88 -6.14
CA TYR A 112 -10.19 -12.58 -7.20
C TYR A 112 -11.36 -11.76 -7.74
N ASP A 113 -12.07 -11.05 -6.86
CA ASP A 113 -13.21 -10.22 -7.19
C ASP A 113 -12.86 -8.74 -7.08
N ARG A 114 -13.38 -7.96 -8.03
CA ARG A 114 -13.21 -6.51 -8.06
C ARG A 114 -13.82 -5.83 -6.83
N GLU A 115 -14.91 -6.37 -6.30
CA GLU A 115 -15.59 -5.84 -5.12
C GLU A 115 -14.74 -5.99 -3.85
N LEU A 116 -13.88 -7.01 -3.79
CA LEU A 116 -12.94 -7.20 -2.67
C LEU A 116 -11.83 -6.13 -2.63
N LEU A 117 -11.66 -5.39 -3.74
CA LEU A 117 -10.77 -4.23 -3.80
C LEU A 117 -11.39 -2.94 -3.23
N VAL A 118 -12.63 -3.00 -2.74
CA VAL A 118 -13.23 -1.94 -1.93
C VAL A 118 -12.80 -2.16 -0.48
N TRP A 119 -11.94 -1.28 0.00
CA TRP A 119 -11.37 -1.40 1.33
C TRP A 119 -12.03 -0.46 2.32
N SER A 120 -12.64 -1.04 3.34
CA SER A 120 -13.25 -0.31 4.45
C SER A 120 -12.20 0.41 5.32
N PRO A 121 -12.60 1.41 6.11
CA PRO A 121 -11.70 2.11 7.03
C PRO A 121 -10.96 1.17 7.99
N GLU A 122 -11.63 0.14 8.50
CA GLU A 122 -11.05 -0.85 9.41
C GLU A 122 -9.98 -1.70 8.72
N ARG A 123 -10.20 -2.04 7.45
CA ARG A 123 -9.21 -2.78 6.66
C ARG A 123 -7.99 -1.91 6.37
N LEU A 124 -8.17 -0.61 6.13
CA LEU A 124 -7.09 0.36 5.95
C LEU A 124 -6.31 0.60 7.25
N ALA A 125 -6.99 0.56 8.40
CA ALA A 125 -6.34 0.73 9.71
C ALA A 125 -5.45 -0.46 10.11
N ARG A 126 -5.58 -1.61 9.44
CA ARG A 126 -4.70 -2.75 9.70
C ARG A 126 -3.32 -2.48 9.13
N ILE A 127 -2.34 -2.31 10.02
CA ILE A 127 -0.96 -2.07 9.64
C ILE A 127 -0.30 -3.40 9.24
N PRO A 128 0.26 -3.53 8.04
CA PRO A 128 0.98 -4.74 7.66
C PRO A 128 2.27 -4.85 8.47
N THR A 129 2.49 -5.99 9.12
CA THR A 129 3.63 -6.21 10.01
C THR A 129 4.90 -6.61 9.27
N ASN A 130 4.76 -7.39 8.19
CA ASN A 130 5.88 -7.85 7.39
C ASN A 130 5.51 -7.71 5.92
N VAL A 131 6.24 -6.89 5.21
CA VAL A 131 6.02 -6.65 3.78
C VAL A 131 7.31 -6.85 3.02
N GLY A 132 7.39 -7.95 2.28
CA GLY A 132 8.58 -8.28 1.51
C GLY A 132 9.83 -8.31 2.39
N ASN A 133 10.74 -7.36 2.17
CA ASN A 133 12.00 -7.23 2.92
C ASN A 133 11.94 -6.21 4.06
N TYR A 134 10.76 -5.70 4.38
CA TYR A 134 10.59 -4.65 5.39
C TYR A 134 9.81 -5.18 6.59
N ARG A 135 10.26 -4.79 7.77
CA ARG A 135 9.58 -4.99 9.04
C ARG A 135 9.01 -3.66 9.51
N SER A 136 7.76 -3.65 9.95
CA SER A 136 7.17 -2.46 10.57
C SER A 136 7.79 -2.24 11.95
N VAL A 137 8.27 -1.02 12.19
CA VAL A 137 8.75 -0.57 13.49
C VAL A 137 7.83 0.55 13.96
N PHE A 138 7.20 0.34 15.11
CA PHE A 138 6.37 1.37 15.75
C PHE A 138 7.27 2.31 16.55
N HIS A 139 7.27 3.57 16.19
CA HIS A 139 7.88 4.63 17.00
C HIS A 139 6.81 5.22 17.92
N GLY A 140 6.77 4.68 19.14
CA GLY A 140 5.81 5.07 20.18
C GLY A 140 6.13 6.38 20.91
N ASP A 141 6.89 7.31 20.32
CA ASP A 141 7.29 8.55 20.97
C ASP A 141 6.28 9.67 20.73
N LYS A 142 5.66 10.04 21.84
CA LYS A 142 5.03 11.34 22.17
C LYS A 142 4.64 12.23 20.96
N GLY A 143 3.52 11.94 20.34
CA GLY A 143 2.85 12.86 19.42
C GLY A 143 2.83 12.49 17.95
N SER A 144 3.66 11.58 17.47
CA SER A 144 3.57 11.00 16.13
C SER A 144 3.55 9.49 16.23
N MET A 145 2.35 8.88 16.20
CA MET A 145 2.24 7.45 15.94
C MET A 145 2.62 7.19 14.48
N GLY A 146 3.90 7.21 14.18
CA GLY A 146 4.43 6.84 12.88
C GLY A 146 4.83 5.37 12.87
N VAL A 147 4.50 4.67 11.81
CA VAL A 147 5.08 3.37 11.51
C VAL A 147 6.17 3.58 10.48
N THR A 148 7.41 3.25 10.84
CA THR A 148 8.49 3.21 9.87
C THR A 148 8.74 1.77 9.46
N TYR A 149 9.15 1.58 8.22
CA TYR A 149 9.48 0.29 7.68
C TYR A 149 10.99 0.19 7.51
N GLU A 150 11.61 -0.66 8.31
CA GLU A 150 13.05 -0.91 8.23
C GLU A 150 13.33 -2.13 7.35
N PRO A 151 14.36 -2.07 6.48
CA PRO A 151 14.76 -3.23 5.70
C PRO A 151 15.22 -4.35 6.65
N VAL A 152 14.67 -5.54 6.47
CA VAL A 152 15.19 -6.73 7.16
C VAL A 152 16.54 -7.06 6.52
N GLU A 153 17.60 -7.05 7.32
CA GLU A 153 18.93 -7.49 6.87
C GLU A 153 18.82 -8.91 6.31
N LYS A 154 19.49 -9.14 5.19
CA LYS A 154 19.47 -10.42 4.47
C LYS A 154 19.72 -11.55 5.45
N GLN A 155 18.75 -12.46 5.60
CA GLN A 155 19.04 -13.74 6.23
C GLN A 155 20.20 -14.39 5.46
N PRO A 156 21.23 -14.90 6.15
CA PRO A 156 22.29 -15.63 5.49
C PRO A 156 21.66 -16.79 4.71
N LYS A 157 22.06 -16.91 3.46
CA LYS A 157 21.60 -18.02 2.60
C LYS A 157 21.92 -19.35 3.31
N ALA A 158 20.88 -20.09 3.67
CA ALA A 158 21.00 -21.51 3.98
C ALA A 158 21.24 -22.30 2.69
#